data_9c680be9d8225a4217603bd05d927fd9
#
_entry.id   9c680be9d8225a4217603bd05d927fd9
#
_cell.length_a   1.000
_cell.length_b   1.000
_cell.length_c   1.000
_cell.angle_alpha   90.00
_cell.angle_beta   90.00
_cell.angle_gamma   90.00
#
_symmetry.space_group_name_H-M   'P 1'
#
loop_
_entity.id
_entity.type
_entity.pdbx_description
1 polymer ?
#
loop_
_entity_poly.entity_id
_entity_poly.type
_entity_poly.pdbx_seq_one_letter_code
_entity_poly.pdbx_strand_id
1 'polypeptide(L)'
;MDVLASYMQWYTENPDAFPNKFGKNDEEKLSVIMNKNGAVAKELIAIQNAYNYPDMCHFVRYDDIVANPEQEFRKIYNFIGIPYYPHYFDNLKQVSINGLSYDDRAVGNNMHKLFDGPIRKVYNPYIEKIPTRIKEKYEHIRF
;
A
#
# COMPACT_ATOMS: atom_id res chain seq x y z
N MET A 1 -8.73 3.66 -2.11
CA MET A 1 -8.58 3.58 -3.58
C MET A 1 -7.15 3.33 -4.01
N ASP A 2 -6.15 3.93 -3.38
CA ASP A 2 -4.73 3.81 -3.79
C ASP A 2 -4.23 2.35 -3.83
N VAL A 3 -4.55 1.54 -2.83
CA VAL A 3 -4.18 0.11 -2.81
C VAL A 3 -4.79 -0.64 -3.99
N LEU A 4 -6.06 -0.38 -4.30
CA LEU A 4 -6.75 -1.01 -5.43
C LEU A 4 -6.12 -0.61 -6.77
N ALA A 5 -5.78 0.66 -6.93
CA ALA A 5 -5.07 1.18 -8.10
C ALA A 5 -3.68 0.55 -8.25
N SER A 6 -2.95 0.37 -7.15
CA SER A 6 -1.64 -0.27 -7.14
C SER A 6 -1.70 -1.73 -7.60
N TYR A 7 -2.66 -2.51 -7.12
CA TYR A 7 -2.87 -3.88 -7.60
C TYR A 7 -3.27 -3.93 -9.07
N MET A 8 -4.15 -3.03 -9.51
CA MET A 8 -4.54 -2.94 -10.92
C MET A 8 -3.35 -2.60 -11.82
N GLN A 9 -2.51 -1.66 -11.40
CA GLN A 9 -1.27 -1.33 -12.08
C GLN A 9 -0.38 -2.56 -12.20
N TRP A 10 -0.11 -3.21 -11.09
CA TRP A 10 0.76 -4.39 -11.04
C TRP A 10 0.29 -5.49 -11.99
N TYR A 11 -1.00 -5.83 -11.96
CA TYR A 11 -1.57 -6.85 -12.84
C TYR A 11 -1.55 -6.46 -14.33
N THR A 12 -1.64 -5.15 -14.61
CA THR A 12 -1.63 -4.66 -15.99
C THR A 12 -0.23 -4.59 -16.57
N GLU A 13 0.74 -4.21 -15.76
CA GLU A 13 2.13 -4.02 -16.20
C GLU A 13 2.95 -5.32 -16.17
N ASN A 14 2.43 -6.39 -15.56
CA ASN A 14 3.11 -7.69 -15.46
C ASN A 14 2.23 -8.85 -15.97
N PRO A 15 1.77 -8.82 -17.20
CA PRO A 15 0.88 -9.87 -17.74
C PRO A 15 1.54 -11.25 -17.78
N ASP A 16 2.86 -11.30 -17.92
CA ASP A 16 3.63 -12.55 -18.01
C ASP A 16 3.93 -13.17 -16.65
N ALA A 17 4.02 -12.37 -15.60
CA ALA A 17 4.28 -12.87 -14.25
C ALA A 17 3.13 -13.77 -13.75
N PHE A 18 1.91 -13.52 -14.23
CA PHE A 18 0.71 -14.24 -13.80
C PHE A 18 -0.26 -14.46 -14.99
N PRO A 19 0.12 -15.21 -16.01
CA PRO A 19 -0.67 -15.34 -17.23
C PRO A 19 -2.08 -15.88 -16.91
N ASN A 20 -3.10 -15.14 -17.36
CA ASN A 20 -4.52 -15.47 -17.21
C ASN A 20 -5.09 -15.58 -15.79
N LYS A 21 -4.30 -15.35 -14.75
CA LYS A 21 -4.73 -15.55 -13.35
C LYS A 21 -5.58 -14.38 -12.83
N PHE A 22 -5.41 -13.19 -13.40
CA PHE A 22 -5.99 -11.96 -12.85
C PHE A 22 -7.02 -11.28 -13.75
N GLY A 23 -7.47 -11.97 -14.81
CA GLY A 23 -8.47 -11.43 -15.72
C GLY A 23 -7.88 -10.67 -16.91
N LYS A 24 -8.68 -10.58 -17.99
CA LYS A 24 -8.30 -9.98 -19.27
C LYS A 24 -8.60 -8.50 -19.35
N ASN A 25 -9.54 -8.02 -18.56
CA ASN A 25 -9.99 -6.63 -18.54
C ASN A 25 -10.02 -6.10 -17.10
N ASP A 26 -10.22 -4.79 -16.95
CA ASP A 26 -10.17 -4.12 -15.65
C ASP A 26 -11.26 -4.62 -14.69
N GLU A 27 -12.45 -4.97 -15.18
CA GLU A 27 -13.51 -5.51 -14.35
C GLU A 27 -13.18 -6.89 -13.79
N GLU A 28 -12.61 -7.76 -14.61
CA GLU A 28 -12.17 -9.08 -14.17
C GLU A 28 -11.04 -8.95 -13.14
N LYS A 29 -10.05 -8.06 -13.38
CA LYS A 29 -8.97 -7.78 -12.43
C LYS A 29 -9.52 -7.30 -11.10
N LEU A 30 -10.43 -6.33 -11.12
CA LEU A 30 -11.09 -5.82 -9.92
C LEU A 30 -11.88 -6.91 -9.18
N SER A 31 -12.57 -7.76 -9.93
CA SER A 31 -13.30 -8.90 -9.35
C SER A 31 -12.36 -9.87 -8.62
N VAL A 32 -11.19 -10.14 -9.18
CA VAL A 32 -10.18 -11.00 -8.53
C VAL A 32 -9.63 -10.35 -7.26
N ILE A 33 -9.29 -9.06 -7.33
CA ILE A 33 -8.73 -8.31 -6.20
C ILE A 33 -9.72 -8.21 -5.03
N MET A 34 -11.00 -8.01 -5.36
CA MET A 34 -12.07 -7.72 -4.39
C MET A 34 -12.93 -8.92 -4.01
N ASN A 35 -12.71 -10.12 -4.56
CA ASN A 35 -13.40 -11.31 -4.08
C ASN A 35 -12.93 -11.67 -2.67
N LYS A 36 -13.73 -12.47 -1.93
CA LYS A 36 -13.45 -12.83 -0.53
C LYS A 36 -12.05 -13.42 -0.26
N ASN A 37 -11.42 -13.98 -1.29
CA ASN A 37 -10.06 -14.55 -1.23
C ASN A 37 -9.02 -13.64 -1.92
N GLY A 38 -9.46 -12.51 -2.46
CA GLY A 38 -8.60 -11.53 -3.12
C GLY A 38 -7.73 -10.78 -2.12
N ALA A 39 -6.64 -10.20 -2.62
CA ALA A 39 -5.66 -9.55 -1.77
C ALA A 39 -6.29 -8.42 -0.94
N VAL A 40 -6.99 -7.48 -1.58
CA VAL A 40 -7.57 -6.32 -0.89
C VAL A 40 -8.68 -6.72 0.07
N ALA A 41 -9.57 -7.65 -0.31
CA ALA A 41 -10.63 -8.08 0.58
C ALA A 41 -10.11 -8.76 1.85
N LYS A 42 -9.05 -9.58 1.73
CA LYS A 42 -8.40 -10.20 2.90
C LYS A 42 -7.77 -9.16 3.82
N GLU A 43 -7.10 -8.16 3.26
CA GLU A 43 -6.51 -7.06 4.01
C GLU A 43 -7.58 -6.26 4.77
N LEU A 44 -8.71 -5.94 4.11
CA LEU A 44 -9.83 -5.27 4.75
C LEU A 44 -10.42 -6.08 5.91
N ILE A 45 -10.59 -7.39 5.74
CA ILE A 45 -11.07 -8.27 6.80
C ILE A 45 -10.06 -8.32 7.96
N ALA A 46 -8.76 -8.40 7.65
CA ALA A 46 -7.72 -8.41 8.67
C ALA A 46 -7.71 -7.11 9.49
N ILE A 47 -7.83 -5.95 8.81
CA ILE A 47 -7.93 -4.65 9.48
C ILE A 47 -9.18 -4.59 10.37
N GLN A 48 -10.35 -5.01 9.87
CA GLN A 48 -11.57 -5.04 10.67
C GLN A 48 -11.44 -5.91 11.92
N ASN A 49 -10.80 -7.07 11.79
CA ASN A 49 -10.55 -7.95 12.92
C ASN A 49 -9.56 -7.31 13.91
N ALA A 50 -8.55 -6.59 13.44
CA ALA A 50 -7.55 -5.94 14.27
C ALA A 50 -8.15 -4.84 15.18
N TYR A 51 -9.26 -4.22 14.79
CA TYR A 51 -9.98 -3.27 15.66
C TYR A 51 -10.47 -3.88 16.98
N ASN A 52 -10.60 -5.21 17.05
CA ASN A 52 -10.96 -5.90 18.29
C ASN A 52 -9.77 -6.06 19.26
N TYR A 53 -8.57 -5.65 18.84
CA TYR A 53 -7.32 -5.83 19.61
C TYR A 53 -6.53 -4.51 19.72
N PRO A 54 -7.12 -3.45 20.33
CA PRO A 54 -6.51 -2.11 20.37
C PRO A 54 -5.18 -2.09 21.12
N ASP A 55 -4.99 -2.98 22.08
CA ASP A 55 -3.73 -3.10 22.86
C ASP A 55 -2.59 -3.77 22.05
N MET A 56 -2.94 -4.48 20.97
CA MET A 56 -1.99 -5.21 20.13
C MET A 56 -1.79 -4.56 18.77
N CYS A 57 -2.70 -3.67 18.37
CA CYS A 57 -2.72 -3.09 17.03
C CYS A 57 -2.82 -1.57 17.09
N HIS A 58 -1.85 -0.90 16.49
CA HIS A 58 -1.88 0.54 16.28
C HIS A 58 -2.14 0.85 14.81
N PHE A 59 -3.19 1.63 14.53
CA PHE A 59 -3.56 1.98 13.17
C PHE A 59 -2.89 3.28 12.76
N VAL A 60 -2.21 3.25 11.64
CA VAL A 60 -1.54 4.41 11.05
C VAL A 60 -2.05 4.62 9.64
N ARG A 61 -2.51 5.82 9.34
CA ARG A 61 -2.97 6.17 8.01
C ARG A 61 -1.80 6.67 7.17
N TYR A 62 -1.73 6.21 5.93
CA TYR A 62 -0.72 6.64 4.98
C TYR A 62 -0.69 8.17 4.80
N ASP A 63 -1.87 8.80 4.66
CA ASP A 63 -1.99 10.24 4.49
C ASP A 63 -1.45 11.00 5.71
N ASP A 64 -1.66 10.49 6.93
CA ASP A 64 -1.17 11.11 8.16
C ASP A 64 0.35 10.99 8.28
N ILE A 65 0.92 9.81 7.94
CA ILE A 65 2.39 9.64 7.87
C ILE A 65 3.01 10.62 6.87
N VAL A 66 2.39 10.77 5.70
CA VAL A 66 2.93 11.67 4.66
C VAL A 66 2.81 13.14 5.07
N ALA A 67 1.72 13.51 5.72
CA ALA A 67 1.48 14.88 6.16
C ALA A 67 2.32 15.30 7.39
N ASN A 68 2.47 14.38 8.37
CA ASN A 68 3.12 14.66 9.64
C ASN A 68 3.98 13.46 10.10
N PRO A 69 5.03 13.10 9.36
CA PRO A 69 5.76 11.85 9.57
C PRO A 69 6.36 11.74 10.98
N GLU A 70 6.97 12.78 11.48
CA GLU A 70 7.59 12.75 12.83
C GLU A 70 6.54 12.50 13.92
N GLN A 71 5.39 13.15 13.84
CA GLN A 71 4.31 12.99 14.82
C GLN A 71 3.77 11.55 14.81
N GLU A 72 3.56 10.99 13.63
CA GLU A 72 3.05 9.62 13.49
C GLU A 72 4.07 8.58 13.96
N PHE A 73 5.35 8.77 13.65
CA PHE A 73 6.40 7.90 14.18
C PHE A 73 6.51 7.96 15.70
N ARG A 74 6.36 9.13 16.32
CA ARG A 74 6.31 9.26 17.80
C ARG A 74 5.15 8.47 18.39
N LYS A 75 3.98 8.47 17.76
CA LYS A 75 2.83 7.65 18.22
C LYS A 75 3.16 6.15 18.14
N ILE A 76 3.78 5.72 17.03
CA ILE A 76 4.22 4.32 16.85
C ILE A 76 5.19 3.93 17.97
N TYR A 77 6.22 4.73 18.21
CA TYR A 77 7.22 4.47 19.26
C TYR A 77 6.60 4.40 20.66
N ASN A 78 5.66 5.30 20.95
CA ASN A 78 4.90 5.27 22.20
C ASN A 78 4.06 4.00 22.33
N PHE A 79 3.41 3.57 21.26
CA PHE A 79 2.60 2.36 21.26
C PHE A 79 3.44 1.09 21.53
N ILE A 80 4.61 0.98 20.89
CA ILE A 80 5.51 -0.17 21.10
C ILE A 80 6.34 -0.07 22.38
N GLY A 81 6.26 1.04 23.10
CA GLY A 81 6.87 1.22 24.41
C GLY A 81 8.40 1.39 24.41
N ILE A 82 8.96 1.92 23.33
CA ILE A 82 10.41 2.19 23.22
C ILE A 82 10.70 3.68 23.07
N PRO A 83 11.91 4.16 23.48
CA PRO A 83 12.31 5.55 23.26
C PRO A 83 12.30 5.92 21.79
N TYR A 84 11.81 7.13 21.47
CA TYR A 84 11.80 7.64 20.12
C TYR A 84 13.23 7.82 19.59
N TYR A 85 13.48 7.25 18.40
CA TYR A 85 14.70 7.49 17.64
C TYR A 85 14.40 8.50 16.50
N PRO A 86 15.16 9.60 16.39
CA PRO A 86 14.94 10.59 15.33
C PRO A 86 15.13 10.00 13.93
N HIS A 87 14.20 10.30 13.05
CA HIS A 87 14.24 9.90 11.64
C HIS A 87 14.38 11.14 10.75
N TYR A 88 14.97 10.97 9.58
CA TYR A 88 15.10 12.03 8.58
C TYR A 88 14.10 11.76 7.45
N PHE A 89 13.13 12.64 7.30
CA PHE A 89 12.05 12.50 6.32
C PHE A 89 12.24 13.34 5.05
N ASP A 90 13.24 14.22 5.04
CA ASP A 90 13.47 15.20 3.96
C ASP A 90 14.42 14.69 2.88
N ASN A 91 15.19 13.65 3.16
CA ASN A 91 16.22 13.14 2.26
C ASN A 91 16.26 11.60 2.25
N LEU A 92 15.12 11.02 1.89
CA LEU A 92 15.05 9.58 1.69
C LEU A 92 15.88 9.18 0.48
N LYS A 93 16.61 8.07 0.61
CA LYS A 93 17.40 7.49 -0.47
C LYS A 93 17.30 5.99 -0.46
N GLN A 94 17.26 5.42 -1.67
CA GLN A 94 17.41 3.97 -1.81
C GLN A 94 18.83 3.58 -1.35
N VAL A 95 18.89 2.73 -0.34
CA VAL A 95 20.18 2.23 0.19
C VAL A 95 20.38 0.78 -0.21
N SER A 96 21.63 0.39 -0.39
CA SER A 96 22.00 -1.01 -0.50
C SER A 96 22.34 -1.57 0.88
N ILE A 97 21.93 -2.81 1.13
CA ILE A 97 22.30 -3.55 2.34
C ILE A 97 23.29 -4.63 1.90
N ASN A 98 24.52 -4.60 2.45
CA ASN A 98 25.58 -5.52 2.07
C ASN A 98 25.90 -5.54 0.56
N GLY A 99 25.81 -4.36 -0.09
CA GLY A 99 26.02 -4.23 -1.53
C GLY A 99 24.86 -4.67 -2.42
N LEU A 100 23.76 -5.14 -1.82
CA LEU A 100 22.55 -5.52 -2.54
C LEU A 100 21.52 -4.40 -2.45
N SER A 101 21.12 -3.87 -3.60
CA SER A 101 19.96 -2.97 -3.70
C SER A 101 18.68 -3.79 -3.71
N TYR A 102 17.62 -3.23 -3.12
CA TYR A 102 16.31 -3.81 -3.21
C TYR A 102 15.87 -3.90 -4.68
N ASP A 103 15.44 -5.08 -5.09
CA ASP A 103 15.01 -5.37 -6.46
C ASP A 103 13.90 -6.43 -6.45
N ASP A 104 12.69 -6.01 -6.79
CA ASP A 104 11.51 -6.86 -6.87
C ASP A 104 11.12 -7.25 -8.31
N ARG A 105 12.03 -7.05 -9.29
CA ARG A 105 11.80 -7.42 -10.69
C ARG A 105 11.50 -8.90 -10.90
N ALA A 106 12.00 -9.74 -10.01
CA ALA A 106 11.70 -11.18 -10.03
C ALA A 106 10.20 -11.50 -9.81
N VAL A 107 9.46 -10.58 -9.19
CA VAL A 107 8.01 -10.71 -8.93
C VAL A 107 7.19 -9.68 -9.70
N GLY A 108 7.79 -9.01 -10.66
CA GLY A 108 7.15 -8.00 -11.49
C GLY A 108 8.03 -6.76 -11.71
N ASN A 109 7.39 -5.62 -11.80
CA ASN A 109 8.08 -4.33 -11.87
C ASN A 109 8.66 -3.95 -10.51
N ASN A 110 9.70 -3.15 -10.53
CA ASN A 110 10.31 -2.61 -9.31
C ASN A 110 9.41 -1.51 -8.69
N MET A 111 8.22 -1.90 -8.24
CA MET A 111 7.18 -1.00 -7.74
C MET A 111 7.45 -0.45 -6.34
N HIS A 112 8.27 -1.15 -5.57
CA HIS A 112 8.62 -0.74 -4.20
C HIS A 112 9.95 0.04 -4.15
N LYS A 113 10.43 0.49 -5.31
CA LYS A 113 11.60 1.36 -5.35
C LYS A 113 11.33 2.66 -4.60
N LEU A 114 12.22 2.98 -3.66
CA LEU A 114 12.15 4.23 -2.93
C LEU A 114 12.44 5.42 -3.87
N PHE A 115 11.64 6.47 -3.75
CA PHE A 115 11.90 7.72 -4.44
C PHE A 115 12.83 8.58 -3.60
N ASP A 116 13.89 9.10 -4.22
CA ASP A 116 14.80 10.02 -3.55
C ASP A 116 14.10 11.33 -3.20
N GLY A 117 14.48 11.93 -2.06
CA GLY A 117 13.99 13.22 -1.60
C GLY A 117 13.05 13.12 -0.40
N PRO A 118 12.21 14.15 -0.14
CA PRO A 118 11.34 14.17 1.01
C PRO A 118 10.20 13.16 0.88
N ILE A 119 9.69 12.72 2.04
CA ILE A 119 8.47 11.92 2.07
C ILE A 119 7.34 12.72 1.41
N ARG A 120 6.58 12.09 0.54
CA ARG A 120 5.50 12.75 -0.19
C ARG A 120 4.45 11.75 -0.65
N LYS A 121 3.24 12.24 -0.84
CA LYS A 121 2.18 11.46 -1.46
C LYS A 121 2.52 11.16 -2.92
N VAL A 122 2.41 9.90 -3.29
CA VAL A 122 2.57 9.45 -4.68
C VAL A 122 1.18 9.25 -5.28
N TYR A 123 0.89 9.96 -6.36
CA TYR A 123 -0.33 9.77 -7.11
C TYR A 123 -0.21 8.56 -8.04
N ASN A 124 -1.18 7.67 -7.96
CA ASN A 124 -1.26 6.53 -8.88
C ASN A 124 -2.32 6.79 -9.96
N PRO A 125 -1.93 6.96 -11.25
CA PRO A 125 -2.86 7.27 -12.33
C PRO A 125 -3.88 6.15 -12.61
N TYR A 126 -3.64 4.93 -12.12
CA TYR A 126 -4.61 3.84 -12.24
C TYR A 126 -5.90 4.08 -11.44
N ILE A 127 -5.92 5.04 -10.52
CA ILE A 127 -7.15 5.50 -9.85
C ILE A 127 -8.21 5.93 -10.87
N GLU A 128 -7.79 6.57 -11.97
CA GLU A 128 -8.70 7.03 -13.03
C GLU A 128 -9.32 5.85 -13.81
N LYS A 129 -8.66 4.71 -13.85
CA LYS A 129 -9.14 3.50 -14.53
C LYS A 129 -10.13 2.69 -13.69
N ILE A 130 -10.27 3.00 -12.41
CA ILE A 130 -11.25 2.32 -11.55
C ILE A 130 -12.64 2.84 -11.92
N PRO A 131 -13.58 1.97 -12.34
CA PRO A 131 -14.93 2.39 -12.70
C PRO A 131 -15.64 3.10 -11.55
N THR A 132 -16.41 4.16 -11.87
CA THR A 132 -17.15 4.96 -10.88
C THR A 132 -17.99 4.11 -9.94
N ARG A 133 -18.69 3.10 -10.47
CA ARG A 133 -19.48 2.17 -9.65
C ARG A 133 -18.68 1.43 -8.57
N ILE A 134 -17.38 1.18 -8.82
CA ILE A 134 -16.49 0.55 -7.84
C ILE A 134 -16.03 1.58 -6.82
N LYS A 135 -15.69 2.79 -7.26
CA LYS A 135 -15.37 3.90 -6.35
C LYS A 135 -16.52 4.14 -5.38
N GLU A 136 -17.74 4.32 -5.87
CA GLU A 136 -18.97 4.52 -5.07
C GLU A 136 -19.23 3.36 -4.10
N LYS A 137 -19.03 2.12 -4.56
CA LYS A 137 -19.23 0.93 -3.73
C LYS A 137 -18.29 0.86 -2.53
N TYR A 138 -17.06 1.34 -2.67
CA TYR A 138 -16.00 1.16 -1.67
C TYR A 138 -15.50 2.46 -1.05
N GLU A 139 -15.95 3.64 -1.50
CA GLU A 139 -15.51 4.94 -0.96
C GLU A 139 -15.91 5.16 0.51
N HIS A 140 -16.96 4.48 0.98
CA HIS A 140 -17.40 4.55 2.36
C HIS A 140 -16.54 3.73 3.33
N ILE A 141 -15.71 2.84 2.82
CA ILE A 141 -14.75 2.09 3.64
C ILE A 141 -13.62 3.03 4.02
N ARG A 142 -13.72 3.60 5.21
CA ARG A 142 -12.70 4.44 5.83
C ARG A 142 -12.26 3.77 7.10
N PHE A 143 -10.97 3.70 7.30
CA PHE A 143 -10.33 3.19 8.49
C PHE A 143 -9.65 4.34 9.22
#